data_f85523da1c3df29a759d6db89d113adb
#
_entry.id   f85523da1c3df29a759d6db89d113adb
#
_cell.length_a   1.000
_cell.length_b   1.000
_cell.length_c   1.000
_cell.angle_alpha   90.00
_cell.angle_beta   90.00
_cell.angle_gamma   90.00
#
_symmetry.space_group_name_H-M   'P 1'
#
loop_
_entity.id
_entity.type
_entity.pdbx_description
1 polymer ?
#
loop_
_entity_poly.entity_id
_entity_poly.type
_entity_poly.pdbx_seq_one_letter_code
_entity_poly.pdbx_strand_id
1 'polypeptide(L)'
;MRWINRKGSSPAKGRGTKAKRKRPMPRWTRRSLRGAGVAAIFALALGGPAWLWQSGWVGNAMQSVWQSAAEAMADAGLRVDEVLLQGRRHESADRITKVLGIDRGTPLLAVDLEHARERLETLPWIRAASIEREFPGTIRVKILERRPMALWQRENKLVLVDDEGVEITSRNLERFRNLLVLVGKDAPTHAASLMAILANEPALKQRVNAAVRVGDRRWNIRMDNGVYVRLPEKAPKAAWQRFARLEREHELLKQDLLSIDLRIPDQLIVRTRGGRQGPDRKVSHRKGKNT
;
A
#
# COMPACT_ATOMS: atom_id res chain seq x y z
N MET A 1 105.66 29.22 53.75
CA MET A 1 105.86 27.89 54.34
C MET A 1 105.28 26.90 53.36
N ARG A 2 106.08 26.21 52.54
CA ARG A 2 106.44 24.80 52.67
C ARG A 2 105.24 23.90 52.59
N TRP A 3 105.10 22.85 51.68
CA TRP A 3 106.00 21.88 51.03
C TRP A 3 105.15 21.14 49.96
N ILE A 4 105.49 20.95 48.67
CA ILE A 4 106.09 19.77 48.03
C ILE A 4 105.45 18.42 48.43
N ASN A 5 104.86 17.70 47.50
CA ASN A 5 105.40 16.44 47.00
C ASN A 5 104.53 15.87 45.82
N ARG A 6 105.15 15.70 44.75
CA ARG A 6 105.52 14.65 43.79
C ARG A 6 104.94 13.25 44.05
N LYS A 7 104.46 12.71 43.03
CA LYS A 7 104.62 11.36 42.39
C LYS A 7 103.24 10.86 41.98
N GLY A 8 103.06 10.27 40.84
CA GLY A 8 103.83 9.69 39.81
C GLY A 8 102.94 8.82 38.96
N SER A 9 103.21 8.85 37.68
CA SER A 9 103.09 7.76 36.74
C SER A 9 101.83 6.82 36.73
N SER A 10 101.12 6.77 35.69
CA SER A 10 101.28 5.83 34.53
C SER A 10 100.01 5.82 33.67
N PRO A 11 100.12 5.51 32.39
CA PRO A 11 99.08 5.75 31.41
C PRO A 11 98.09 4.61 31.35
N ALA A 12 96.76 4.94 31.45
CA ALA A 12 95.73 3.98 31.15
C ALA A 12 95.28 4.07 29.68
N LYS A 13 95.44 2.94 29.04
CA LYS A 13 95.04 2.65 27.69
C LYS A 13 93.70 3.20 27.29
N GLY A 14 93.69 4.04 26.26
CA GLY A 14 92.47 4.46 25.60
C GLY A 14 91.76 3.28 24.98
N ARG A 15 90.55 3.00 25.47
CA ARG A 15 89.55 2.14 24.79
C ARG A 15 88.90 3.00 23.73
N GLY A 16 89.39 2.81 22.48
CA GLY A 16 88.75 3.40 21.33
C GLY A 16 87.33 2.84 21.15
N THR A 17 86.34 3.70 21.38
CA THR A 17 84.95 3.44 21.01
C THR A 17 84.84 3.37 19.49
N LYS A 18 84.74 2.17 18.95
CA LYS A 18 84.45 1.95 17.52
C LYS A 18 83.13 2.62 17.17
N ALA A 19 83.18 3.78 16.54
CA ALA A 19 82.02 4.39 15.89
C ALA A 19 81.45 3.37 14.91
N LYS A 20 80.18 2.88 15.19
CA LYS A 20 79.42 2.05 14.27
C LYS A 20 79.26 2.87 12.99
N ARG A 21 80.01 2.58 11.93
CA ARG A 21 79.73 3.07 10.58
C ARG A 21 78.35 2.63 10.17
N LYS A 22 77.40 3.58 10.10
CA LYS A 22 76.05 3.37 9.50
C LYS A 22 76.27 2.95 8.05
N ARG A 23 75.96 1.68 7.73
CA ARG A 23 76.00 1.18 6.37
C ARG A 23 75.06 2.01 5.51
N PRO A 24 75.44 2.57 4.37
CA PRO A 24 74.56 3.31 3.52
C PRO A 24 73.46 2.34 3.01
N MET A 25 72.18 2.71 3.18
CA MET A 25 71.07 1.93 2.69
C MET A 25 71.21 1.72 1.17
N PRO A 26 71.00 0.48 0.67
CA PRO A 26 71.10 0.20 -0.76
C PRO A 26 70.09 1.03 -1.54
N ARG A 27 70.47 1.52 -2.73
CA ARG A 27 69.65 2.41 -3.57
C ARG A 27 68.28 1.88 -3.91
N TRP A 28 68.06 0.58 -3.87
CA TRP A 28 66.75 -0.06 -4.14
C TRP A 28 65.76 0.16 -3.00
N THR A 29 66.18 0.18 -1.74
CA THR A 29 65.32 0.45 -0.56
C THR A 29 64.78 1.89 -0.53
N ARG A 30 65.55 2.85 -1.10
CA ARG A 30 65.07 4.23 -1.26
C ARG A 30 63.97 4.34 -2.36
N ARG A 31 64.06 3.50 -3.40
CA ARG A 31 63.04 3.44 -4.46
C ARG A 31 61.77 2.75 -3.97
N SER A 32 61.88 1.66 -3.19
CA SER A 32 60.71 0.97 -2.59
C SER A 32 60.02 1.82 -1.52
N LEU A 33 60.73 2.59 -0.72
CA LEU A 33 60.15 3.53 0.23
C LEU A 33 59.38 4.69 -0.46
N ARG A 34 59.89 5.19 -1.59
CA ARG A 34 59.19 6.20 -2.39
C ARG A 34 57.95 5.64 -3.07
N GLY A 35 58.02 4.40 -3.61
CA GLY A 35 56.89 3.68 -4.17
C GLY A 35 55.80 3.37 -3.13
N ALA A 36 56.21 2.94 -1.92
CA ALA A 36 55.27 2.69 -0.80
C ALA A 36 54.60 3.99 -0.34
N GLY A 37 55.34 5.11 -0.31
CA GLY A 37 54.78 6.42 0.03
C GLY A 37 53.73 6.90 -0.98
N VAL A 38 54.01 6.75 -2.28
CA VAL A 38 53.06 7.08 -3.35
C VAL A 38 51.82 6.16 -3.32
N ALA A 39 52.06 4.86 -3.12
CA ALA A 39 50.93 3.89 -2.99
C ALA A 39 50.04 4.18 -1.75
N ALA A 40 50.64 4.58 -0.63
CA ALA A 40 49.89 4.98 0.57
C ALA A 40 49.06 6.27 0.35
N ILE A 41 49.63 7.24 -0.38
CA ILE A 41 48.90 8.47 -0.75
C ILE A 41 47.71 8.14 -1.69
N PHE A 42 47.94 7.27 -2.68
CA PHE A 42 46.83 6.80 -3.55
C PHE A 42 45.78 5.99 -2.80
N ALA A 43 46.20 5.12 -1.88
CA ALA A 43 45.28 4.38 -1.02
C ALA A 43 44.45 5.30 -0.10
N LEU A 44 45.04 6.35 0.45
CA LEU A 44 44.35 7.37 1.22
C LEU A 44 43.47 8.26 0.35
N ALA A 45 43.94 8.65 -0.84
CA ALA A 45 43.18 9.52 -1.75
C ALA A 45 41.96 8.81 -2.38
N LEU A 46 42.02 7.52 -2.63
CA LEU A 46 40.95 6.74 -3.23
C LEU A 46 40.12 5.95 -2.19
N GLY A 47 40.80 5.41 -1.18
CA GLY A 47 40.16 4.61 -0.13
C GLY A 47 39.50 5.44 0.98
N GLY A 48 40.06 6.62 1.26
CA GLY A 48 39.55 7.55 2.28
C GLY A 48 38.12 8.04 1.97
N PRO A 49 37.85 8.59 0.79
CA PRO A 49 36.51 9.01 0.40
C PRO A 49 35.51 7.84 0.32
N ALA A 50 35.99 6.68 -0.21
CA ALA A 50 35.12 5.49 -0.29
C ALA A 50 34.77 4.94 1.11
N TRP A 51 35.72 4.92 2.03
CA TRP A 51 35.48 4.52 3.42
C TRP A 51 34.59 5.52 4.16
N LEU A 52 34.74 6.83 3.95
CA LEU A 52 33.87 7.87 4.50
C LEU A 52 32.42 7.73 3.98
N TRP A 53 32.25 7.37 2.71
CA TRP A 53 30.93 7.11 2.12
C TRP A 53 30.32 5.81 2.68
N GLN A 54 31.11 4.77 2.82
CA GLN A 54 30.66 3.46 3.31
C GLN A 54 30.44 3.43 4.83
N SER A 55 31.13 4.28 5.58
CA SER A 55 30.97 4.42 7.03
C SER A 55 29.68 5.15 7.45
N GLY A 56 28.92 5.72 6.51
CA GLY A 56 27.72 6.50 6.79
C GLY A 56 27.99 7.83 7.50
N TRP A 57 29.27 8.19 7.74
CA TRP A 57 29.62 9.41 8.46
C TRP A 57 29.12 10.68 7.76
N VAL A 58 29.18 10.70 6.43
CA VAL A 58 28.67 11.82 5.62
C VAL A 58 27.14 11.93 5.76
N GLY A 59 26.43 10.78 5.76
CA GLY A 59 25.00 10.74 5.97
C GLY A 59 24.60 11.24 7.36
N ASN A 60 25.28 10.75 8.39
CA ASN A 60 25.04 11.17 9.78
C ASN A 60 25.36 12.65 10.00
N ALA A 61 26.45 13.16 9.43
CA ALA A 61 26.82 14.58 9.52
C ALA A 61 25.80 15.47 8.79
N MET A 62 25.32 15.05 7.61
CA MET A 62 24.28 15.77 6.89
C MET A 62 22.98 15.77 7.69
N GLN A 63 22.60 14.63 8.27
CA GLN A 63 21.40 14.49 9.09
C GLN A 63 21.46 15.36 10.34
N SER A 64 22.60 15.45 11.01
CA SER A 64 22.78 16.33 12.18
C SER A 64 22.68 17.82 11.82
N VAL A 65 23.25 18.22 10.67
CA VAL A 65 23.11 19.60 10.16
C VAL A 65 21.65 19.93 9.85
N TRP A 66 20.91 19.01 9.20
CA TRP A 66 19.48 19.20 8.94
C TRP A 66 18.68 19.27 10.22
N GLN A 67 18.96 18.44 11.21
CA GLN A 67 18.28 18.48 12.52
C GLN A 67 18.53 19.83 13.22
N SER A 68 19.78 20.28 13.30
CA SER A 68 20.09 21.58 13.93
C SER A 68 19.47 22.76 13.19
N ALA A 69 19.42 22.71 11.86
CA ALA A 69 18.74 23.73 11.07
C ALA A 69 17.22 23.70 11.29
N ALA A 70 16.62 22.51 11.37
CA ALA A 70 15.20 22.35 11.65
C ALA A 70 14.82 22.84 13.06
N GLU A 71 15.67 22.60 14.07
CA GLU A 71 15.50 23.11 15.44
C GLU A 71 15.60 24.63 15.46
N ALA A 72 16.59 25.23 14.83
CA ALA A 72 16.73 26.68 14.74
C ALA A 72 15.55 27.34 14.04
N MET A 73 14.98 26.70 13.01
CA MET A 73 13.76 27.18 12.34
C MET A 73 12.52 26.99 13.22
N ALA A 74 12.45 25.94 14.03
CA ALA A 74 11.38 25.76 15.02
C ALA A 74 11.39 26.86 16.07
N ASP A 75 12.58 27.28 16.52
CA ASP A 75 12.76 28.40 17.46
C ASP A 75 12.37 29.74 16.80
N ALA A 76 12.52 29.86 15.48
CA ALA A 76 12.01 30.99 14.70
C ALA A 76 10.48 30.94 14.44
N GLY A 77 9.76 29.95 15.03
CA GLY A 77 8.30 29.83 14.92
C GLY A 77 7.81 28.85 13.84
N LEU A 78 8.70 28.15 13.13
CA LEU A 78 8.34 27.15 12.13
C LEU A 78 8.18 25.75 12.77
N ARG A 79 7.18 25.62 13.62
CA ARG A 79 6.81 24.35 14.29
C ARG A 79 5.37 23.98 13.96
N VAL A 80 5.03 22.72 14.11
CA VAL A 80 3.65 22.26 13.92
C VAL A 80 2.78 22.78 15.07
N ASP A 81 1.91 23.72 14.77
CA ASP A 81 0.92 24.25 15.68
C ASP A 81 -0.42 23.52 15.54
N GLU A 82 -0.77 23.19 14.30
CA GLU A 82 -2.07 22.57 13.97
C GLU A 82 -1.95 21.54 12.85
N VAL A 83 -2.79 20.48 12.94
CA VAL A 83 -3.00 19.49 11.90
C VAL A 83 -4.44 19.56 11.42
N LEU A 84 -4.67 20.03 10.18
CA LEU A 84 -5.98 20.15 9.57
C LEU A 84 -6.32 18.88 8.77
N LEU A 85 -7.35 18.14 9.21
CA LEU A 85 -7.85 16.94 8.55
C LEU A 85 -9.04 17.27 7.65
N GLN A 86 -8.98 16.92 6.35
CA GLN A 86 -10.05 17.11 5.37
C GLN A 86 -10.40 15.81 4.67
N GLY A 87 -11.68 15.66 4.30
CA GLY A 87 -12.16 14.51 3.51
C GLY A 87 -12.56 13.27 4.31
N ARG A 88 -12.39 13.27 5.63
CA ARG A 88 -12.77 12.18 6.54
C ARG A 88 -14.30 12.04 6.68
N ARG A 89 -14.79 10.80 6.63
CA ARG A 89 -16.22 10.45 6.86
C ARG A 89 -16.39 9.29 7.84
N HIS A 90 -15.62 8.21 7.67
CA HIS A 90 -15.76 6.95 8.42
C HIS A 90 -14.59 6.72 9.38
N GLU A 91 -13.38 7.09 9.00
CA GLU A 91 -12.20 6.91 9.86
C GLU A 91 -12.21 7.93 11.00
N SER A 92 -11.76 7.54 12.20
CA SER A 92 -11.73 8.43 13.35
C SER A 92 -10.54 9.41 13.27
N ALA A 93 -10.77 10.67 13.71
CA ALA A 93 -9.71 11.67 13.76
C ALA A 93 -8.54 11.20 14.65
N ASP A 94 -8.85 10.64 15.82
CA ASP A 94 -7.84 10.16 16.77
C ASP A 94 -6.95 9.06 16.18
N ARG A 95 -7.55 8.15 15.41
CA ARG A 95 -6.78 7.10 14.76
C ARG A 95 -5.89 7.65 13.65
N ILE A 96 -6.39 8.59 12.87
CA ILE A 96 -5.61 9.27 11.83
C ILE A 96 -4.43 10.00 12.47
N THR A 97 -4.67 10.82 13.50
CA THR A 97 -3.63 11.58 14.20
C THR A 97 -2.59 10.66 14.82
N LYS A 98 -3.03 9.56 15.46
CA LYS A 98 -2.13 8.56 16.05
C LYS A 98 -1.23 7.89 15.01
N VAL A 99 -1.78 7.52 13.85
CA VAL A 99 -1.03 6.88 12.76
C VAL A 99 -0.13 7.90 12.06
N LEU A 100 -0.59 9.15 11.93
CA LEU A 100 0.19 10.25 11.39
C LEU A 100 1.48 10.48 12.19
N GLY A 101 1.42 10.37 13.54
CA GLY A 101 2.58 10.46 14.41
C GLY A 101 3.30 11.81 14.33
N ILE A 102 2.54 12.88 14.17
CA ILE A 102 3.05 14.26 14.14
C ILE A 102 2.52 14.98 15.38
N ASP A 103 3.41 15.34 16.29
CA ASP A 103 3.06 16.04 17.52
C ASP A 103 3.18 17.56 17.34
N ARG A 104 2.40 18.29 18.13
CA ARG A 104 2.55 19.76 18.24
C ARG A 104 3.94 20.10 18.73
N GLY A 105 4.54 21.14 18.14
CA GLY A 105 5.89 21.58 18.46
C GLY A 105 6.98 20.88 17.65
N THR A 106 6.67 19.83 16.89
CA THR A 106 7.63 19.22 15.96
C THR A 106 8.11 20.26 14.94
N PRO A 107 9.42 20.35 14.64
CA PRO A 107 9.91 21.24 13.60
C PRO A 107 9.22 20.93 12.26
N LEU A 108 8.57 21.92 11.65
CA LEU A 108 7.73 21.72 10.46
C LEU A 108 8.48 21.07 9.29
N LEU A 109 9.76 21.41 9.12
CA LEU A 109 10.60 20.87 8.06
C LEU A 109 11.17 19.48 8.37
N ALA A 110 11.21 19.07 9.62
CA ALA A 110 11.66 17.75 10.02
C ALA A 110 10.57 16.66 9.82
N VAL A 111 9.31 17.07 9.61
CA VAL A 111 8.23 16.12 9.33
C VAL A 111 8.44 15.45 7.99
N ASP A 112 8.60 14.15 7.97
CA ASP A 112 8.64 13.36 6.74
C ASP A 112 7.21 13.12 6.23
N LEU A 113 6.82 13.90 5.22
CA LEU A 113 5.46 13.85 4.66
C LEU A 113 5.19 12.56 3.89
N GLU A 114 6.21 12.01 3.24
CA GLU A 114 6.06 10.79 2.44
C GLU A 114 5.80 9.58 3.34
N HIS A 115 6.62 9.37 4.36
CA HIS A 115 6.38 8.32 5.34
C HIS A 115 5.06 8.51 6.12
N ALA A 116 4.68 9.74 6.39
CA ALA A 116 3.40 10.04 7.02
C ALA A 116 2.22 9.67 6.11
N ARG A 117 2.32 9.95 4.81
CA ARG A 117 1.35 9.55 3.77
C ARG A 117 1.23 8.03 3.69
N GLU A 118 2.37 7.34 3.55
CA GLU A 118 2.40 5.87 3.49
C GLU A 118 1.74 5.23 4.72
N ARG A 119 2.03 5.73 5.93
CA ARG A 119 1.37 5.25 7.16
C ARG A 119 -0.15 5.45 7.11
N LEU A 120 -0.63 6.60 6.65
CA LEU A 120 -2.08 6.83 6.52
C LEU A 120 -2.74 5.89 5.53
N GLU A 121 -2.09 5.61 4.41
CA GLU A 121 -2.59 4.70 3.37
C GLU A 121 -2.63 3.23 3.81
N THR A 122 -1.99 2.87 4.96
CA THR A 122 -2.19 1.55 5.58
C THR A 122 -3.55 1.40 6.26
N LEU A 123 -4.23 2.50 6.54
CA LEU A 123 -5.56 2.46 7.15
C LEU A 123 -6.59 1.94 6.15
N PRO A 124 -7.37 0.91 6.50
CA PRO A 124 -8.26 0.24 5.55
C PRO A 124 -9.30 1.15 4.88
N TRP A 125 -9.75 2.21 5.57
CA TRP A 125 -10.68 3.18 5.02
C TRP A 125 -10.05 4.20 4.10
N ILE A 126 -8.72 4.36 4.12
CA ILE A 126 -8.03 5.36 3.34
C ILE A 126 -7.60 4.77 2.00
N ARG A 127 -8.08 5.37 0.90
CA ARG A 127 -7.68 5.01 -0.47
C ARG A 127 -6.41 5.74 -0.87
N ALA A 128 -6.34 7.02 -0.51
CA ALA A 128 -5.19 7.88 -0.78
C ALA A 128 -5.15 9.03 0.24
N ALA A 129 -3.96 9.53 0.52
CA ALA A 129 -3.75 10.71 1.33
C ALA A 129 -2.80 11.69 0.63
N SER A 130 -3.03 12.99 0.85
CA SER A 130 -2.10 14.06 0.47
C SER A 130 -1.80 14.87 1.71
N ILE A 131 -0.51 15.13 1.96
CA ILE A 131 -0.05 15.88 3.11
C ILE A 131 0.77 17.06 2.62
N GLU A 132 0.41 18.25 3.04
CA GLU A 132 1.01 19.50 2.62
C GLU A 132 1.43 20.33 3.85
N ARG A 133 2.59 20.99 3.77
CA ARG A 133 3.00 21.97 4.77
C ARG A 133 2.41 23.32 4.39
N GLU A 134 1.72 23.97 5.31
CA GLU A 134 1.25 25.34 5.20
C GLU A 134 1.95 26.19 6.23
N PHE A 135 2.79 27.09 5.75
CA PHE A 135 3.50 27.99 6.63
C PHE A 135 2.55 28.99 7.32
N PRO A 136 2.82 29.40 8.58
CA PRO A 136 4.05 29.10 9.33
C PRO A 136 4.06 27.77 10.08
N GLY A 137 2.91 27.16 10.45
CA GLY A 137 2.88 26.04 11.40
C GLY A 137 1.79 25.01 11.17
N THR A 138 1.21 24.92 9.98
CA THR A 138 0.08 24.01 9.73
C THR A 138 0.49 22.83 8.85
N ILE A 139 0.06 21.64 9.23
CA ILE A 139 0.08 20.45 8.36
C ILE A 139 -1.34 20.20 7.86
N ARG A 140 -1.56 20.31 6.56
CA ARG A 140 -2.82 19.98 5.92
C ARG A 140 -2.81 18.55 5.44
N VAL A 141 -3.75 17.73 5.91
CA VAL A 141 -3.94 16.34 5.51
C VAL A 141 -5.27 16.22 4.77
N LYS A 142 -5.23 15.94 3.49
CA LYS A 142 -6.40 15.64 2.65
C LYS A 142 -6.52 14.14 2.49
N ILE A 143 -7.67 13.57 2.83
CA ILE A 143 -7.93 12.14 2.81
C ILE A 143 -9.01 11.83 1.78
N LEU A 144 -8.74 10.86 0.94
CA LEU A 144 -9.72 10.22 0.09
C LEU A 144 -10.07 8.86 0.69
N GLU A 145 -11.27 8.75 1.28
CA GLU A 145 -11.74 7.48 1.81
C GLU A 145 -12.27 6.56 0.72
N ARG A 146 -12.15 5.23 0.93
CA ARG A 146 -12.74 4.19 0.09
C ARG A 146 -14.26 4.29 0.11
N ARG A 147 -14.88 3.99 -1.02
CA ARG A 147 -16.33 3.99 -1.17
C ARG A 147 -16.87 2.59 -1.01
N PRO A 148 -17.62 2.28 0.07
CA PRO A 148 -18.24 0.99 0.25
C PRO A 148 -19.16 0.66 -0.92
N MET A 149 -19.01 -0.54 -1.51
CA MET A 149 -19.82 -0.95 -2.65
C MET A 149 -20.61 -2.22 -2.40
N ALA A 150 -20.03 -3.20 -1.70
CA ALA A 150 -20.67 -4.50 -1.47
C ALA A 150 -20.17 -5.16 -0.18
N LEU A 151 -20.92 -6.15 0.29
CA LEU A 151 -20.50 -7.05 1.36
C LEU A 151 -20.01 -8.37 0.74
N TRP A 152 -18.77 -8.72 0.95
CA TRP A 152 -18.21 -9.98 0.47
C TRP A 152 -18.31 -11.06 1.55
N GLN A 153 -18.94 -12.19 1.22
CA GLN A 153 -18.98 -13.35 2.09
C GLN A 153 -17.79 -14.25 1.82
N ARG A 154 -16.88 -14.30 2.80
CA ARG A 154 -15.72 -15.19 2.83
C ARG A 154 -15.75 -16.01 4.12
N GLU A 155 -15.67 -17.34 4.01
CA GLU A 155 -15.61 -18.25 5.17
C GLU A 155 -16.71 -17.98 6.22
N ASN A 156 -17.95 -17.81 5.76
CA ASN A 156 -19.13 -17.44 6.57
C ASN A 156 -19.02 -16.09 7.31
N LYS A 157 -18.05 -15.25 6.99
CA LYS A 157 -17.93 -13.89 7.51
C LYS A 157 -18.19 -12.88 6.40
N LEU A 158 -18.80 -11.76 6.77
CA LEU A 158 -18.99 -10.65 5.87
C LEU A 158 -17.85 -9.65 6.03
N VAL A 159 -17.36 -9.16 4.91
CA VAL A 159 -16.32 -8.13 4.82
C VAL A 159 -16.83 -7.05 3.87
N LEU A 160 -16.74 -5.79 4.28
CA LEU A 160 -17.07 -4.65 3.43
C LEU A 160 -15.95 -4.45 2.41
N VAL A 161 -16.34 -4.32 1.13
CA VAL A 161 -15.40 -4.07 0.03
C VAL A 161 -15.77 -2.80 -0.73
N ASP A 162 -14.75 -2.16 -1.29
CA ASP A 162 -14.91 -0.96 -2.12
C ASP A 162 -15.15 -1.27 -3.61
N ASP A 163 -15.17 -0.23 -4.41
CA ASP A 163 -15.37 -0.29 -5.88
C ASP A 163 -14.19 -0.89 -6.65
N GLU A 164 -13.02 -1.08 -6.00
CA GLU A 164 -11.85 -1.79 -6.54
C GLU A 164 -11.78 -3.24 -6.03
N GLY A 165 -12.70 -3.65 -5.16
CA GLY A 165 -12.71 -4.97 -4.53
C GLY A 165 -11.77 -5.10 -3.34
N VAL A 166 -11.24 -3.98 -2.82
CA VAL A 166 -10.35 -3.95 -1.66
C VAL A 166 -11.17 -4.08 -0.37
N GLU A 167 -10.68 -4.88 0.56
CA GLU A 167 -11.31 -5.07 1.87
C GLU A 167 -11.17 -3.81 2.74
N ILE A 168 -12.30 -3.34 3.29
CA ILE A 168 -12.33 -2.17 4.18
C ILE A 168 -12.41 -2.61 5.64
N THR A 169 -13.43 -3.36 6.00
CA THR A 169 -13.66 -3.80 7.39
C THR A 169 -14.61 -4.99 7.47
N SER A 170 -14.47 -5.78 8.53
CA SER A 170 -15.44 -6.81 8.91
C SER A 170 -16.25 -6.43 10.16
N ARG A 171 -16.10 -5.20 10.67
CA ARG A 171 -16.76 -4.73 11.90
C ARG A 171 -17.78 -3.67 11.59
N ASN A 172 -18.82 -3.56 12.44
CA ASN A 172 -19.87 -2.52 12.37
C ASN A 172 -20.55 -2.46 11.00
N LEU A 173 -20.94 -3.63 10.48
CA LEU A 173 -21.54 -3.77 9.14
C LEU A 173 -23.04 -3.44 9.11
N GLU A 174 -23.67 -3.17 10.26
CA GLU A 174 -25.12 -2.94 10.38
C GLU A 174 -25.63 -1.84 9.44
N ARG A 175 -24.88 -0.75 9.33
CA ARG A 175 -25.22 0.38 8.43
C ARG A 175 -25.05 0.08 6.94
N PHE A 176 -24.44 -1.04 6.60
CA PHE A 176 -24.18 -1.48 5.23
C PHE A 176 -25.03 -2.67 4.80
N ARG A 177 -26.01 -3.09 5.58
CA ARG A 177 -26.87 -4.25 5.31
C ARG A 177 -27.65 -4.16 3.99
N ASN A 178 -27.85 -2.95 3.49
CA ASN A 178 -28.53 -2.71 2.22
C ASN A 178 -27.61 -2.88 1.00
N LEU A 179 -26.32 -3.12 1.21
CA LEU A 179 -25.39 -3.39 0.11
C LEU A 179 -25.55 -4.83 -0.38
N LEU A 180 -25.26 -5.01 -1.67
CA LEU A 180 -25.26 -6.32 -2.32
C LEU A 180 -24.27 -7.28 -1.63
N VAL A 181 -24.74 -8.49 -1.34
CA VAL A 181 -23.86 -9.56 -0.84
C VAL A 181 -23.21 -10.29 -2.01
N LEU A 182 -21.89 -10.33 -2.03
CA LEU A 182 -21.08 -11.06 -3.01
C LEU A 182 -20.59 -12.37 -2.42
N VAL A 183 -20.68 -13.45 -3.19
CA VAL A 183 -20.20 -14.78 -2.80
C VAL A 183 -19.28 -15.32 -3.90
N GLY A 184 -18.12 -15.83 -3.52
CA GLY A 184 -17.10 -16.38 -4.44
C GLY A 184 -15.75 -15.77 -4.19
N LYS A 185 -14.69 -16.53 -4.52
CA LYS A 185 -13.30 -16.15 -4.20
C LYS A 185 -12.87 -14.86 -4.93
N ASP A 186 -13.19 -14.77 -6.23
CA ASP A 186 -12.87 -13.63 -7.10
C ASP A 186 -14.00 -12.61 -7.23
N ALA A 187 -15.09 -12.77 -6.47
CA ALA A 187 -16.27 -11.93 -6.54
C ALA A 187 -15.97 -10.42 -6.31
N PRO A 188 -15.13 -10.00 -5.35
CA PRO A 188 -14.81 -8.59 -5.14
C PRO A 188 -14.18 -7.92 -6.36
N THR A 189 -13.22 -8.57 -7.00
CA THR A 189 -12.50 -8.03 -8.18
C THR A 189 -13.44 -7.76 -9.36
N HIS A 190 -14.56 -8.53 -9.46
CA HIS A 190 -15.54 -8.39 -10.55
C HIS A 190 -16.82 -7.65 -10.13
N ALA A 191 -16.85 -7.13 -8.92
CA ALA A 191 -18.04 -6.49 -8.34
C ALA A 191 -18.44 -5.23 -9.12
N ALA A 192 -17.47 -4.36 -9.47
CA ALA A 192 -17.75 -3.14 -10.21
C ALA A 192 -18.41 -3.42 -11.58
N SER A 193 -17.91 -4.42 -12.30
CA SER A 193 -18.49 -4.84 -13.58
C SER A 193 -19.90 -5.39 -13.43
N LEU A 194 -20.16 -6.19 -12.39
CA LEU A 194 -21.50 -6.65 -12.07
C LEU A 194 -22.44 -5.47 -11.76
N MET A 195 -22.01 -4.54 -10.91
CA MET A 195 -22.81 -3.37 -10.54
C MET A 195 -23.17 -2.51 -11.76
N ALA A 196 -22.25 -2.38 -12.73
CA ALA A 196 -22.51 -1.70 -13.99
C ALA A 196 -23.56 -2.45 -14.85
N ILE A 197 -23.56 -3.79 -14.84
CA ILE A 197 -24.59 -4.59 -15.50
C ILE A 197 -25.95 -4.37 -14.85
N LEU A 198 -26.02 -4.50 -13.52
CA LEU A 198 -27.27 -4.36 -12.77
C LEU A 198 -27.86 -2.94 -12.86
N ALA A 199 -26.99 -1.92 -12.95
CA ALA A 199 -27.41 -0.52 -13.05
C ALA A 199 -28.19 -0.19 -14.33
N ASN A 200 -28.13 -1.03 -15.38
CA ASN A 200 -28.93 -0.84 -16.59
C ASN A 200 -30.43 -1.00 -16.35
N GLU A 201 -30.84 -1.69 -15.26
CA GLU A 201 -32.24 -1.92 -14.89
C GLU A 201 -32.43 -1.58 -13.40
N PRO A 202 -32.59 -0.30 -13.03
CA PRO A 202 -32.58 0.15 -11.64
C PRO A 202 -33.67 -0.50 -10.77
N ALA A 203 -34.86 -0.72 -11.32
CA ALA A 203 -35.98 -1.35 -10.61
C ALA A 203 -35.67 -2.81 -10.20
N LEU A 204 -35.03 -3.57 -11.09
CA LEU A 204 -34.57 -4.93 -10.77
C LEU A 204 -33.36 -4.93 -9.84
N LYS A 205 -32.45 -3.98 -10.01
CA LYS A 205 -31.27 -3.85 -9.14
C LYS A 205 -31.65 -3.71 -7.68
N GLN A 206 -32.70 -2.95 -7.36
CA GLN A 206 -33.19 -2.77 -5.99
C GLN A 206 -33.69 -4.08 -5.36
N ARG A 207 -34.09 -5.04 -6.18
CA ARG A 207 -34.57 -6.36 -5.76
C ARG A 207 -33.49 -7.40 -5.64
N VAL A 208 -32.21 -7.05 -5.97
CA VAL A 208 -31.09 -7.96 -5.86
C VAL A 208 -30.58 -8.00 -4.43
N ASN A 209 -30.58 -9.18 -3.82
CA ASN A 209 -30.08 -9.39 -2.47
C ASN A 209 -28.63 -9.88 -2.44
N ALA A 210 -28.30 -10.86 -3.31
CA ALA A 210 -26.94 -11.41 -3.37
C ALA A 210 -26.56 -11.79 -4.80
N ALA A 211 -25.25 -11.85 -5.05
CA ALA A 211 -24.69 -12.34 -6.29
C ALA A 211 -23.60 -13.38 -6.01
N VAL A 212 -23.73 -14.56 -6.59
CA VAL A 212 -22.81 -15.67 -6.43
C VAL A 212 -21.98 -15.83 -7.68
N ARG A 213 -20.67 -15.71 -7.55
CA ARG A 213 -19.73 -15.99 -8.63
C ARG A 213 -19.53 -17.50 -8.76
N VAL A 214 -19.83 -18.07 -9.91
CA VAL A 214 -19.81 -19.51 -10.14
C VAL A 214 -18.78 -19.88 -11.19
N GLY A 215 -17.82 -20.74 -10.78
CA GLY A 215 -16.74 -21.20 -11.63
C GLY A 215 -15.88 -20.06 -12.19
N ASP A 216 -15.72 -18.99 -11.39
CA ASP A 216 -14.91 -17.79 -11.64
C ASP A 216 -15.20 -17.07 -12.98
N ARG A 217 -16.41 -17.29 -13.55
CA ARG A 217 -16.76 -16.78 -14.87
C ARG A 217 -18.16 -16.22 -15.03
N ARG A 218 -19.15 -16.67 -14.27
CA ARG A 218 -20.56 -16.27 -14.42
C ARG A 218 -21.18 -15.91 -13.09
N TRP A 219 -22.32 -15.19 -13.15
CA TRP A 219 -23.06 -14.77 -11.98
C TRP A 219 -24.41 -15.47 -11.86
N ASN A 220 -24.72 -15.93 -10.67
CA ASN A 220 -26.09 -16.27 -10.25
C ASN A 220 -26.57 -15.17 -9.31
N ILE A 221 -27.60 -14.47 -9.70
CA ILE A 221 -28.17 -13.35 -8.94
C ILE A 221 -29.32 -13.89 -8.08
N ARG A 222 -29.26 -13.66 -6.79
CA ARG A 222 -30.34 -13.99 -5.86
C ARG A 222 -31.20 -12.75 -5.65
N MET A 223 -32.48 -12.88 -5.99
CA MET A 223 -33.49 -11.83 -5.80
C MET A 223 -33.99 -11.81 -4.35
N ASP A 224 -34.73 -10.74 -3.98
CA ASP A 224 -35.33 -10.51 -2.65
C ASP A 224 -36.32 -11.61 -2.24
N ASN A 225 -37.05 -12.17 -3.20
CA ASN A 225 -38.00 -13.30 -3.02
C ASN A 225 -37.31 -14.68 -3.03
N GLY A 226 -35.96 -14.73 -3.12
CA GLY A 226 -35.19 -15.96 -3.10
C GLY A 226 -35.01 -16.65 -4.47
N VAL A 227 -35.56 -16.12 -5.55
CA VAL A 227 -35.36 -16.63 -6.92
C VAL A 227 -33.93 -16.42 -7.35
N TYR A 228 -33.35 -17.45 -7.99
CA TYR A 228 -32.03 -17.33 -8.60
C TYR A 228 -32.13 -17.06 -10.09
N VAL A 229 -31.55 -15.94 -10.54
CA VAL A 229 -31.41 -15.59 -11.96
C VAL A 229 -29.97 -15.93 -12.40
N ARG A 230 -29.84 -16.92 -13.31
CA ARG A 230 -28.54 -17.39 -13.79
C ARG A 230 -28.14 -16.65 -15.06
N LEU A 231 -27.12 -15.83 -14.97
CA LEU A 231 -26.61 -15.07 -16.12
C LEU A 231 -25.59 -15.90 -16.92
N PRO A 232 -25.54 -15.72 -18.25
CA PRO A 232 -24.48 -16.30 -19.08
C PRO A 232 -23.12 -15.65 -18.81
N GLU A 233 -22.07 -16.34 -19.18
CA GLU A 233 -20.70 -15.79 -19.18
C GLU A 233 -20.55 -14.72 -20.25
N LYS A 234 -21.04 -15.01 -21.45
CA LYS A 234 -21.00 -14.06 -22.59
C LYS A 234 -22.27 -13.20 -22.60
N ALA A 235 -22.08 -11.89 -22.82
CA ALA A 235 -23.17 -10.91 -22.90
C ALA A 235 -24.13 -10.90 -21.69
N PRO A 236 -23.67 -10.90 -20.43
CA PRO A 236 -24.55 -10.90 -19.25
C PRO A 236 -25.42 -9.65 -19.17
N LYS A 237 -24.97 -8.50 -19.68
CA LYS A 237 -25.77 -7.28 -19.78
C LYS A 237 -27.02 -7.47 -20.65
N ALA A 238 -26.88 -8.04 -21.81
CA ALA A 238 -28.03 -8.30 -22.70
C ALA A 238 -29.03 -9.29 -22.08
N ALA A 239 -28.51 -10.32 -21.39
CA ALA A 239 -29.35 -11.28 -20.66
C ALA A 239 -30.12 -10.59 -19.51
N TRP A 240 -29.47 -9.69 -18.75
CA TRP A 240 -30.11 -8.92 -17.68
C TRP A 240 -31.22 -8.00 -18.21
N GLN A 241 -30.98 -7.30 -19.31
CA GLN A 241 -31.97 -6.45 -19.97
C GLN A 241 -33.14 -7.27 -20.55
N ARG A 242 -32.85 -8.44 -21.11
CA ARG A 242 -33.92 -9.37 -21.57
C ARG A 242 -34.79 -9.86 -20.39
N PHE A 243 -34.15 -10.20 -19.27
CA PHE A 243 -34.90 -10.58 -18.07
C PHE A 243 -35.79 -9.44 -17.58
N ALA A 244 -35.27 -8.22 -17.57
CA ALA A 244 -36.07 -7.05 -17.15
C ALA A 244 -37.32 -6.84 -18.01
N ARG A 245 -37.22 -7.06 -19.31
CA ARG A 245 -38.33 -6.98 -20.25
C ARG A 245 -39.37 -8.05 -19.95
N LEU A 246 -38.93 -9.30 -19.81
CA LEU A 246 -39.80 -10.42 -19.49
C LEU A 246 -40.45 -10.29 -18.10
N GLU A 247 -39.76 -9.71 -17.13
CA GLU A 247 -40.30 -9.42 -15.81
C GLU A 247 -41.47 -8.39 -15.89
N ARG A 248 -41.29 -7.33 -16.69
CA ARG A 248 -42.32 -6.31 -16.92
C ARG A 248 -43.57 -6.88 -17.65
N GLU A 249 -43.36 -7.81 -18.57
CA GLU A 249 -44.45 -8.41 -19.37
C GLU A 249 -45.17 -9.52 -18.64
N HIS A 250 -44.48 -10.33 -17.82
CA HIS A 250 -44.98 -11.58 -17.28
C HIS A 250 -44.95 -11.67 -15.76
N GLU A 251 -44.43 -10.64 -15.06
CA GLU A 251 -44.34 -10.59 -13.61
C GLU A 251 -43.70 -11.87 -13.00
N LEU A 252 -42.63 -12.37 -13.61
CA LEU A 252 -42.01 -13.64 -13.27
C LEU A 252 -41.60 -13.75 -11.79
N LEU A 253 -41.18 -12.65 -11.19
CA LEU A 253 -40.76 -12.63 -9.78
C LEU A 253 -41.97 -12.68 -8.80
N LYS A 254 -43.21 -12.56 -9.28
CA LYS A 254 -44.41 -12.81 -8.47
C LYS A 254 -44.85 -14.28 -8.49
N GLN A 255 -44.31 -15.07 -9.42
CA GLN A 255 -44.63 -16.50 -9.54
C GLN A 255 -43.77 -17.33 -8.55
N ASP A 256 -44.26 -18.52 -8.19
CA ASP A 256 -43.52 -19.44 -7.29
C ASP A 256 -42.38 -20.14 -8.01
N LEU A 257 -41.35 -19.36 -8.34
CA LEU A 257 -40.15 -19.83 -9.03
C LEU A 257 -39.02 -20.09 -8.06
N LEU A 258 -38.19 -21.10 -8.39
CA LEU A 258 -36.92 -21.39 -7.73
C LEU A 258 -35.74 -20.74 -8.48
N SER A 259 -35.78 -20.84 -9.81
CA SER A 259 -34.72 -20.25 -10.63
C SER A 259 -35.18 -19.93 -12.05
N ILE A 260 -34.54 -18.91 -12.61
CA ILE A 260 -34.68 -18.44 -13.99
C ILE A 260 -33.30 -18.57 -14.63
N ASP A 261 -33.18 -19.37 -15.70
CA ASP A 261 -31.90 -19.61 -16.38
C ASP A 261 -31.88 -18.88 -17.72
N LEU A 262 -30.93 -17.96 -17.87
CA LEU A 262 -30.74 -17.12 -19.06
C LEU A 262 -29.46 -17.49 -19.84
N ARG A 263 -28.81 -18.59 -19.49
CA ARG A 263 -27.52 -18.98 -20.06
C ARG A 263 -27.58 -19.36 -21.51
N ILE A 264 -28.72 -19.84 -21.98
CA ILE A 264 -28.93 -20.17 -23.37
C ILE A 264 -29.52 -18.94 -24.08
N PRO A 265 -28.90 -18.46 -25.16
CA PRO A 265 -29.44 -17.36 -25.94
C PRO A 265 -30.87 -17.67 -26.40
N ASP A 266 -31.72 -16.66 -26.39
CA ASP A 266 -33.13 -16.74 -26.86
C ASP A 266 -34.04 -17.75 -26.14
N GLN A 267 -33.56 -18.37 -25.05
CA GLN A 267 -34.34 -19.27 -24.22
C GLN A 267 -34.48 -18.72 -22.79
N LEU A 268 -35.65 -18.90 -22.20
CA LEU A 268 -35.90 -18.69 -20.78
C LEU A 268 -36.33 -20.03 -20.19
N ILE A 269 -35.50 -20.57 -19.31
CA ILE A 269 -35.80 -21.82 -18.61
C ILE A 269 -36.17 -21.46 -17.17
N VAL A 270 -37.42 -21.76 -16.77
CA VAL A 270 -37.88 -21.54 -15.41
C VAL A 270 -38.02 -22.84 -14.65
N ARG A 271 -37.66 -22.83 -13.37
CA ARG A 271 -37.93 -23.93 -12.44
C ARG A 271 -38.84 -23.45 -11.34
N THR A 272 -39.94 -24.15 -11.14
CA THR A 272 -40.91 -23.85 -10.09
C THR A 272 -40.58 -24.56 -8.78
N ARG A 273 -41.02 -24.02 -7.63
CA ARG A 273 -40.75 -24.57 -6.31
C ARG A 273 -41.55 -25.83 -5.99
N GLY A 274 -42.78 -25.97 -6.55
CA GLY A 274 -43.69 -27.09 -6.35
C GLY A 274 -43.64 -28.20 -7.39
N GLY A 275 -42.71 -28.18 -8.35
CA GLY A 275 -42.71 -29.12 -9.47
C GLY A 275 -41.91 -30.40 -9.20
N ARG A 276 -42.58 -31.58 -9.13
CA ARG A 276 -42.07 -32.81 -9.71
C ARG A 276 -41.48 -32.50 -11.09
N GLN A 277 -40.34 -33.11 -11.45
CA GLN A 277 -39.73 -33.00 -12.77
C GLN A 277 -40.75 -33.26 -13.90
N GLY A 278 -41.45 -32.22 -14.33
CA GLY A 278 -42.15 -32.22 -15.61
C GLY A 278 -41.20 -31.69 -16.68
N PRO A 279 -41.35 -32.04 -17.98
CA PRO A 279 -40.49 -31.62 -19.04
C PRO A 279 -40.37 -30.09 -19.08
N ASP A 280 -39.16 -29.59 -19.16
CA ASP A 280 -38.85 -28.15 -19.26
C ASP A 280 -39.73 -27.46 -20.28
N ARG A 281 -40.64 -26.59 -19.80
CA ARG A 281 -41.51 -25.82 -20.70
C ARG A 281 -40.70 -24.77 -21.41
N LYS A 282 -40.24 -25.10 -22.62
CA LYS A 282 -39.56 -24.16 -23.51
C LYS A 282 -40.57 -23.15 -24.05
N VAL A 283 -40.52 -21.93 -23.55
CA VAL A 283 -41.24 -20.82 -24.19
C VAL A 283 -40.39 -20.37 -25.37
N SER A 284 -40.67 -20.92 -26.55
CA SER A 284 -40.02 -20.47 -27.79
C SER A 284 -40.81 -19.27 -28.32
N HIS A 285 -40.14 -18.14 -28.46
CA HIS A 285 -40.65 -17.03 -29.28
C HIS A 285 -40.62 -17.46 -30.74
N ARG A 286 -41.76 -17.84 -31.26
CA ARG A 286 -41.96 -18.03 -32.69
C ARG A 286 -41.89 -16.65 -33.35
N LYS A 287 -40.80 -16.35 -34.06
CA LYS A 287 -40.73 -15.22 -34.96
C LYS A 287 -41.81 -15.36 -36.00
N GLY A 288 -42.84 -14.51 -35.97
CA GLY A 288 -43.81 -14.44 -37.05
C GLY A 288 -43.09 -14.07 -38.35
N LYS A 289 -43.11 -14.99 -39.33
CA LYS A 289 -42.84 -14.69 -40.72
C LYS A 289 -44.00 -13.84 -41.24
N ASN A 290 -43.72 -12.56 -41.49
CA ASN A 290 -44.60 -11.81 -42.38
C ASN A 290 -44.23 -12.18 -43.82
N THR A 291 -45.18 -12.72 -44.52
CA THR A 291 -45.30 -12.81 -45.99
C THR A 291 -45.59 -11.45 -46.55
#